data_7f65536220d6d9b73eae9e5c6cc02e64
#
_entry.id   7f65536220d6d9b73eae9e5c6cc02e64
#
_cell.length_a   1.000
_cell.length_b   1.000
_cell.length_c   1.000
_cell.angle_alpha   90.00
_cell.angle_beta   90.00
_cell.angle_gamma   90.00
#
_symmetry.space_group_name_H-M   'P 1'
#
loop_
_entity.id
_entity.type
_entity.pdbx_description
1 polymer ?
#
loop_
_entity_poly.entity_id
_entity_poly.type
_entity_poly.pdbx_seq_one_letter_code
_entity_poly.pdbx_strand_id
1 'polypeptide(L)'
;MERRNIPLTSLLINTENPRFEMVANQIEAIYNMIDDQGEKLVKLAEHIVDYGLNPSELIIVSPYIKDKTLYAVLEGNRRITALKLLSNPYLIPEKFKTILNKFKILNAKYEQNPVINVECVVFDDEKDAETWIRLKHTGENKGIGIVPWNAQQKARFEERLIGRA
;
A
#
# COMPACT_ATOMS: atom_id res chain seq x y z
N MET A 1 -7.99 -19.06 -1.73
CA MET A 1 -8.09 -17.60 -1.76
C MET A 1 -9.31 -17.15 -0.96
N GLU A 2 -9.16 -16.16 -0.12
CA GLU A 2 -10.20 -15.67 0.76
C GLU A 2 -10.08 -14.15 0.90
N ARG A 3 -11.21 -13.45 0.94
CA ARG A 3 -11.22 -12.03 1.26
C ARG A 3 -11.45 -11.88 2.76
N ARG A 4 -10.67 -11.00 3.40
CA ARG A 4 -10.74 -10.82 4.84
C ARG A 4 -10.33 -9.41 5.22
N ASN A 5 -11.00 -8.85 6.24
CA ASN A 5 -10.53 -7.63 6.90
C ASN A 5 -9.46 -8.00 7.91
N ILE A 6 -8.29 -7.40 7.78
CA ILE A 6 -7.14 -7.69 8.64
C ILE A 6 -6.71 -6.40 9.35
N PRO A 7 -6.48 -6.45 10.67
CA PRO A 7 -5.97 -5.28 11.38
C PRO A 7 -4.65 -4.79 10.76
N LEU A 8 -4.50 -3.49 10.61
CA LEU A 8 -3.27 -2.89 10.09
C LEU A 8 -2.04 -3.38 10.86
N THR A 9 -2.17 -3.54 12.18
CA THR A 9 -1.09 -4.02 13.04
C THR A 9 -0.65 -5.46 12.77
N SER A 10 -1.46 -6.24 12.08
CA SER A 10 -1.14 -7.62 11.70
C SER A 10 -0.51 -7.73 10.32
N LEU A 11 -0.36 -6.63 9.60
CA LEU A 11 0.23 -6.60 8.26
C LEU A 11 1.71 -6.23 8.34
N LEU A 12 2.55 -7.08 7.76
CA LEU A 12 4.00 -6.86 7.70
C LEU A 12 4.39 -6.42 6.29
N ILE A 13 5.16 -5.33 6.23
CA ILE A 13 5.74 -4.86 4.97
C ILE A 13 6.72 -5.91 4.47
N ASN A 14 6.61 -6.30 3.21
CA ASN A 14 7.53 -7.25 2.61
C ASN A 14 8.87 -6.56 2.35
N THR A 15 9.95 -7.23 2.73
CA THR A 15 11.31 -6.73 2.55
C THR A 15 12.02 -7.53 1.46
N GLU A 16 13.12 -6.99 0.94
CA GLU A 16 13.99 -7.73 0.02
C GLU A 16 14.78 -8.82 0.74
N ASN A 17 14.81 -8.78 2.07
CA ASN A 17 15.48 -9.76 2.90
C ASN A 17 14.64 -11.05 3.04
N PRO A 18 15.27 -12.17 3.46
CA PRO A 18 14.55 -13.43 3.66
C PRO A 18 13.33 -13.26 4.56
N ARG A 19 12.22 -13.87 4.19
CA ARG A 19 10.95 -13.76 4.90
C ARG A 19 10.96 -14.21 6.34
N PHE A 20 11.90 -15.06 6.70
CA PHE A 20 12.04 -15.56 8.06
C PHE A 20 12.34 -14.46 9.08
N GLU A 21 12.88 -13.33 8.61
CA GLU A 21 13.29 -12.20 9.44
C GLU A 21 12.41 -10.98 9.24
N MET A 22 11.26 -11.13 8.60
CA MET A 22 10.39 -10.03 8.22
C MET A 22 10.01 -9.13 9.41
N VAL A 23 9.67 -9.71 10.56
CA VAL A 23 9.32 -8.95 11.76
C VAL A 23 10.50 -8.08 12.22
N ALA A 24 11.70 -8.61 12.23
CA ALA A 24 12.90 -7.88 12.64
C ALA A 24 13.30 -6.78 11.65
N ASN A 25 12.89 -6.92 10.39
CA ASN A 25 13.33 -6.03 9.30
C ASN A 25 12.30 -4.95 8.92
N GLN A 26 11.24 -4.74 9.73
CA GLN A 26 10.21 -3.77 9.39
C GLN A 26 10.75 -2.33 9.35
N ILE A 27 11.63 -1.95 10.27
CA ILE A 27 12.26 -0.62 10.29
C ILE A 27 13.11 -0.41 9.05
N GLU A 28 13.87 -1.41 8.64
CA GLU A 28 14.67 -1.37 7.42
C GLU A 28 13.81 -1.24 6.17
N ALA A 29 12.69 -1.96 6.11
CA ALA A 29 11.74 -1.87 5.01
C ALA A 29 11.17 -0.46 4.87
N ILE A 30 10.81 0.16 5.99
CA ILE A 30 10.34 1.55 6.02
C ILE A 30 11.45 2.50 5.52
N TYR A 31 12.67 2.34 6.03
CA TYR A 31 13.81 3.14 5.62
C TYR A 31 13.99 3.09 4.09
N ASN A 32 14.04 1.88 3.54
CA ASN A 32 14.26 1.70 2.11
C ASN A 32 13.13 2.28 1.26
N MET A 33 11.90 2.16 1.70
CA MET A 33 10.73 2.73 1.01
C MET A 33 10.81 4.26 0.97
N ILE A 34 11.15 4.89 2.09
CA ILE A 34 11.28 6.34 2.18
C ILE A 34 12.46 6.83 1.35
N ASP A 35 13.60 6.14 1.43
CA ASP A 35 14.79 6.50 0.67
C ASP A 35 14.53 6.48 -0.84
N ASP A 36 13.78 5.48 -1.30
CA ASP A 36 13.45 5.30 -2.71
C ASP A 36 12.31 6.22 -3.18
N GLN A 37 11.25 6.38 -2.39
CA GLN A 37 9.99 6.99 -2.84
C GLN A 37 9.38 7.99 -1.86
N GLY A 38 10.17 8.63 -1.01
CA GLY A 38 9.66 9.45 0.08
C GLY A 38 8.57 10.46 -0.31
N GLU A 39 8.81 11.29 -1.33
CA GLU A 39 7.84 12.29 -1.77
C GLU A 39 6.58 11.66 -2.39
N LYS A 40 6.73 10.57 -3.12
CA LYS A 40 5.59 9.84 -3.68
C LYS A 40 4.77 9.19 -2.58
N LEU A 41 5.44 8.75 -1.51
CA LEU A 41 4.78 8.17 -0.34
C LEU A 41 3.95 9.23 0.40
N VAL A 42 4.47 10.46 0.52
CA VAL A 42 3.74 11.59 1.09
C VAL A 42 2.48 11.89 0.26
N LYS A 43 2.61 11.94 -1.06
CA LYS A 43 1.47 12.18 -1.96
C LYS A 43 0.39 11.11 -1.83
N LEU A 44 0.80 9.86 -1.73
CA LEU A 44 -0.12 8.74 -1.49
C LEU A 44 -0.82 8.88 -0.15
N ALA A 45 -0.08 9.24 0.90
CA ALA A 45 -0.64 9.44 2.24
C ALA A 45 -1.64 10.59 2.27
N GLU A 46 -1.34 11.71 1.60
CA GLU A 46 -2.28 12.82 1.46
C GLU A 46 -3.60 12.37 0.82
N HIS A 47 -3.51 11.58 -0.24
CA HIS A 47 -4.67 11.05 -0.94
C HIS A 47 -5.48 10.10 -0.03
N ILE A 48 -4.82 9.24 0.72
CA ILE A 48 -5.48 8.32 1.66
C ILE A 48 -6.20 9.10 2.76
N VAL A 49 -5.60 10.16 3.28
CA VAL A 49 -6.24 11.01 4.30
C VAL A 49 -7.51 11.65 3.76
N ASP A 50 -7.51 12.07 2.50
CA ASP A 50 -8.66 12.74 1.89
C ASP A 50 -9.76 11.77 1.44
N TYR A 51 -9.39 10.61 0.90
CA TYR A 51 -10.33 9.69 0.23
C TYR A 51 -10.39 8.28 0.81
N GLY A 52 -9.44 7.90 1.65
CA GLY A 52 -9.28 6.51 2.11
C GLY A 52 -8.54 5.65 1.09
N LEU A 53 -8.50 4.36 1.33
CA LEU A 53 -7.92 3.39 0.40
C LEU A 53 -8.81 3.21 -0.82
N ASN A 54 -8.19 2.95 -1.97
CA ASN A 54 -8.93 2.64 -3.20
C ASN A 54 -9.70 1.32 -3.03
N PRO A 55 -11.05 1.35 -3.04
CA PRO A 55 -11.83 0.14 -2.82
C PRO A 55 -11.76 -0.86 -3.98
N SER A 56 -11.27 -0.45 -5.14
CA SER A 56 -11.11 -1.33 -6.30
C SER A 56 -9.78 -2.07 -6.31
N GLU A 57 -8.89 -1.79 -5.36
CA GLU A 57 -7.56 -2.40 -5.29
C GLU A 57 -7.30 -2.99 -3.91
N LEU A 58 -7.53 -4.30 -3.77
CA LEU A 58 -7.30 -5.00 -2.51
C LEU A 58 -5.80 -5.25 -2.30
N ILE A 59 -5.42 -5.29 -1.04
CA ILE A 59 -4.08 -5.69 -0.62
C ILE A 59 -3.99 -7.22 -0.73
N ILE A 60 -2.92 -7.74 -1.31
CA ILE A 60 -2.69 -9.18 -1.42
C ILE A 60 -1.70 -9.60 -0.34
N VAL A 61 -2.07 -10.59 0.45
CA VAL A 61 -1.27 -11.06 1.58
C VAL A 61 -1.20 -12.59 1.62
N SER A 62 -0.23 -13.10 2.37
CA SER A 62 -0.18 -14.51 2.78
C SER A 62 0.18 -14.62 4.25
N PRO A 63 -0.23 -15.70 4.95
CA PRO A 63 0.13 -15.88 6.35
C PRO A 63 1.66 -15.91 6.53
N TYR A 64 2.14 -15.25 7.59
CA TYR A 64 3.57 -15.23 7.90
C TYR A 64 4.00 -16.62 8.42
N ILE A 65 5.14 -17.11 7.95
CA ILE A 65 5.59 -18.47 8.24
C ILE A 65 5.81 -18.72 9.74
N LYS A 66 6.42 -17.76 10.44
CA LYS A 66 6.77 -17.90 11.87
C LYS A 66 5.62 -17.58 12.81
N ASP A 67 4.63 -16.85 12.36
CA ASP A 67 3.48 -16.45 13.16
C ASP A 67 2.29 -16.22 12.25
N LYS A 68 1.40 -17.20 12.22
CA LYS A 68 0.22 -17.16 11.32
C LYS A 68 -0.87 -16.20 11.77
N THR A 69 -0.70 -15.50 12.88
CA THR A 69 -1.56 -14.39 13.26
C THR A 69 -1.15 -13.10 12.54
N LEU A 70 0.03 -13.10 11.91
CA LEU A 70 0.56 -12.01 11.10
C LEU A 70 0.53 -12.39 9.62
N TYR A 71 0.52 -11.37 8.77
CA TYR A 71 0.41 -11.55 7.32
C TYR A 71 1.49 -10.75 6.61
N ALA A 72 2.17 -11.41 5.66
CA ALA A 72 3.12 -10.76 4.78
C ALA A 72 2.38 -10.09 3.63
N VAL A 73 2.61 -8.81 3.41
CA VAL A 73 2.03 -8.08 2.29
C VAL A 73 2.81 -8.43 1.01
N LEU A 74 2.13 -9.04 0.04
CA LEU A 74 2.71 -9.42 -1.24
C LEU A 74 2.51 -8.32 -2.29
N GLU A 75 1.38 -7.63 -2.23
CA GLU A 75 1.05 -6.51 -3.11
C GLU A 75 0.32 -5.43 -2.32
N GLY A 76 0.73 -4.19 -2.53
CA GLY A 76 0.20 -3.05 -1.81
C GLY A 76 1.13 -2.56 -0.69
N ASN A 77 2.40 -2.94 -0.74
CA ASN A 77 3.40 -2.55 0.28
C ASN A 77 3.49 -1.03 0.46
N ARG A 78 3.41 -0.26 -0.62
CA ARG A 78 3.44 1.20 -0.56
C ARG A 78 2.26 1.77 0.21
N ARG A 79 1.07 1.24 -0.04
CA ARG A 79 -0.16 1.66 0.65
C ARG A 79 -0.12 1.31 2.13
N ILE A 80 0.34 0.12 2.46
CA ILE A 80 0.44 -0.31 3.87
C ILE A 80 1.51 0.50 4.59
N THR A 81 2.64 0.78 3.95
CA THR A 81 3.66 1.65 4.52
C THR A 81 3.09 3.04 4.83
N ALA A 82 2.38 3.64 3.87
CA ALA A 82 1.74 4.94 4.08
C ALA A 82 0.79 4.93 5.28
N LEU A 83 -0.05 3.89 5.42
CA LEU A 83 -0.96 3.74 6.57
C LEU A 83 -0.21 3.62 7.90
N LYS A 84 0.86 2.84 7.92
CA LYS A 84 1.66 2.67 9.13
C LYS A 84 2.30 3.99 9.56
N LEU A 85 2.81 4.76 8.61
CA LEU A 85 3.43 6.05 8.88
C LEU A 85 2.40 7.13 9.26
N LEU A 86 1.20 7.07 8.70
CA LEU A 86 0.09 7.92 9.13
C LEU A 86 -0.33 7.61 10.56
N SER A 87 -0.34 6.34 10.94
CA SER A 87 -0.70 5.89 12.28
C SER A 87 0.38 6.25 13.31
N ASN A 88 1.65 6.17 12.92
CA ASN A 88 2.78 6.46 13.78
C ASN A 88 3.93 7.08 12.98
N PRO A 89 3.96 8.42 12.84
CA PRO A 89 5.01 9.10 12.10
C PRO A 89 6.42 8.88 12.66
N TYR A 90 6.52 8.56 13.95
CA TYR A 90 7.82 8.33 14.60
C TYR A 90 8.52 7.04 14.15
N LEU A 91 7.87 6.22 13.34
CA LEU A 91 8.52 5.11 12.64
C LEU A 91 9.50 5.63 11.57
N ILE A 92 9.36 6.89 11.15
CA ILE A 92 10.23 7.51 10.16
C ILE A 92 11.55 7.90 10.83
N PRO A 93 12.70 7.41 10.29
CA PRO A 93 14.01 7.80 10.82
C PRO A 93 14.24 9.31 10.78
N GLU A 94 14.91 9.86 11.81
CA GLU A 94 15.18 11.30 11.91
C GLU A 94 15.98 11.87 10.73
N LYS A 95 16.75 11.03 10.04
CA LYS A 95 17.46 11.40 8.82
C LYS A 95 16.50 12.00 7.77
N PHE A 96 15.26 11.52 7.74
CA PHE A 96 14.24 11.98 6.79
C PHE A 96 13.32 13.03 7.45
N LYS A 97 13.91 14.07 8.00
CA LYS A 97 13.19 15.06 8.82
C LYS A 97 12.05 15.75 8.07
N THR A 98 12.24 16.08 6.80
CA THR A 98 11.20 16.71 5.98
C THR A 98 9.99 15.80 5.81
N ILE A 99 10.24 14.53 5.51
CA ILE A 99 9.18 13.52 5.37
C ILE A 99 8.47 13.30 6.71
N LEU A 100 9.24 13.16 7.78
CA LEU A 100 8.69 13.01 9.14
C LEU A 100 7.75 14.16 9.50
N ASN A 101 8.15 15.39 9.25
CA ASN A 101 7.32 16.56 9.54
C ASN A 101 6.02 16.58 8.75
N LYS A 102 6.07 16.19 7.48
CA LYS A 102 4.88 16.09 6.65
C LYS A 102 3.90 15.03 7.17
N PHE A 103 4.41 13.87 7.57
CA PHE A 103 3.56 12.82 8.15
C PHE A 103 3.00 13.21 9.53
N LYS A 104 3.74 13.97 10.32
CA LYS A 104 3.19 14.51 11.59
C LYS A 104 1.98 15.40 11.36
N ILE A 105 2.04 16.26 10.35
CA ILE A 105 0.91 17.11 9.97
C ILE A 105 -0.27 16.29 9.51
N LEU A 106 -0.04 15.30 8.65
CA LEU A 106 -1.08 14.41 8.12
C LEU A 106 -1.69 13.54 9.23
N ASN A 107 -0.89 13.11 10.19
CA ASN A 107 -1.35 12.29 11.31
C ASN A 107 -2.48 12.96 12.09
N ALA A 108 -2.39 14.26 12.34
CA ALA A 108 -3.42 14.98 13.08
C ALA A 108 -4.80 14.87 12.41
N LYS A 109 -4.85 14.93 11.09
CA LYS A 109 -6.09 14.75 10.31
C LYS A 109 -6.49 13.28 10.21
N TYR A 110 -5.52 12.41 10.00
CA TYR A 110 -5.72 10.96 9.91
C TYR A 110 -6.37 10.37 11.15
N GLU A 111 -5.97 10.82 12.34
CA GLU A 111 -6.49 10.32 13.61
C GLU A 111 -7.99 10.61 13.83
N GLN A 112 -8.57 11.51 13.06
CA GLN A 112 -10.01 11.79 13.13
C GLN A 112 -10.83 10.64 12.51
N ASN A 113 -10.25 9.89 11.57
CA ASN A 113 -10.88 8.75 10.91
C ASN A 113 -9.84 7.74 10.48
N PRO A 114 -9.19 7.05 11.43
CA PRO A 114 -8.09 6.15 11.12
C PRO A 114 -8.56 4.85 10.47
N VAL A 115 -7.70 4.26 9.65
CA VAL A 115 -7.92 2.94 9.05
C VAL A 115 -7.41 1.88 10.02
N ILE A 116 -8.32 1.21 10.72
CA ILE A 116 -7.97 0.17 11.68
C ILE A 116 -7.81 -1.19 11.01
N ASN A 117 -8.74 -1.53 10.12
CA ASN A 117 -8.75 -2.79 9.37
C ASN A 117 -8.60 -2.52 7.89
N VAL A 118 -7.89 -3.40 7.21
CA VAL A 118 -7.64 -3.32 5.78
C VAL A 118 -8.25 -4.53 5.09
N GLU A 119 -9.01 -4.29 4.03
CA GLU A 119 -9.58 -5.38 3.23
C GLU A 119 -8.49 -5.99 2.36
N CYS A 120 -8.27 -7.30 2.54
CA CYS A 120 -7.19 -8.04 1.91
C CYS A 120 -7.71 -9.29 1.19
N VAL A 121 -6.94 -9.72 0.20
CA VAL A 121 -7.08 -11.06 -0.39
C VAL A 121 -5.97 -11.92 0.19
N VAL A 122 -6.34 -13.02 0.83
CA VAL A 122 -5.40 -13.94 1.48
C VAL A 122 -5.15 -15.15 0.60
N PHE A 123 -3.90 -15.39 0.27
CA PHE A 123 -3.44 -16.62 -0.38
C PHE A 123 -2.58 -17.40 0.60
N ASP A 124 -2.94 -18.65 0.88
CA ASP A 124 -2.16 -19.50 1.77
C ASP A 124 -0.78 -19.82 1.18
N ASP A 125 -0.74 -20.04 -0.15
CA ASP A 125 0.51 -20.19 -0.89
C ASP A 125 0.73 -18.95 -1.75
N GLU A 126 1.82 -18.26 -1.51
CA GLU A 126 2.17 -17.05 -2.23
C GLU A 126 2.35 -17.27 -3.74
N LYS A 127 2.70 -18.48 -4.18
CA LYS A 127 2.80 -18.83 -5.59
C LYS A 127 1.47 -18.63 -6.31
N ASP A 128 0.37 -18.86 -5.63
CA ASP A 128 -0.97 -18.69 -6.19
C ASP A 128 -1.31 -17.21 -6.44
N ALA A 129 -0.62 -16.31 -5.76
CA ALA A 129 -0.79 -14.86 -5.94
C ALA A 129 0.07 -14.29 -7.08
N GLU A 130 1.15 -14.97 -7.47
CA GLU A 130 2.13 -14.45 -8.44
C GLU A 130 1.51 -14.02 -9.77
N THR A 131 0.57 -14.79 -10.29
CA THR A 131 -0.12 -14.48 -11.54
C THR A 131 -0.78 -13.10 -11.49
N TRP A 132 -1.47 -12.82 -10.39
CA TRP A 132 -2.21 -11.56 -10.23
C TRP A 132 -1.28 -10.38 -9.96
N ILE A 133 -0.23 -10.60 -9.17
CA ILE A 133 0.77 -9.57 -8.89
C ILE A 133 1.50 -9.19 -10.18
N ARG A 134 1.85 -10.18 -10.99
CA ARG A 134 2.53 -9.95 -12.27
C ARG A 134 1.71 -9.07 -13.19
N LEU A 135 0.40 -9.31 -13.30
CA LEU A 135 -0.48 -8.51 -14.14
C LEU A 135 -0.51 -7.03 -13.75
N LYS A 136 -0.36 -6.71 -12.46
CA LYS A 136 -0.34 -5.33 -12.00
C LYS A 136 0.93 -4.57 -12.36
N HIS A 137 2.03 -5.29 -12.60
CA HIS A 137 3.35 -4.68 -12.77
C HIS A 137 3.98 -4.89 -14.14
N THR A 138 3.34 -5.64 -15.03
CA THR A 138 3.89 -5.96 -16.36
C THR A 138 3.13 -5.29 -17.50
N GLY A 139 2.26 -4.32 -17.19
CA GLY A 139 1.54 -3.55 -18.17
C GLY A 139 0.45 -4.35 -18.89
N GLU A 140 0.28 -4.07 -20.17
CA GLU A 140 -0.81 -4.57 -20.99
C GLU A 140 -0.78 -6.09 -21.20
N ASN A 141 0.39 -6.68 -21.31
CA ASN A 141 0.61 -8.12 -21.46
C ASN A 141 -0.36 -8.76 -22.49
N LYS A 142 -0.32 -8.26 -23.73
CA LYS A 142 -1.16 -8.73 -24.86
C LYS A 142 -2.67 -8.62 -24.60
N GLY A 143 -3.06 -7.66 -23.76
CA GLY A 143 -4.46 -7.41 -23.44
C GLY A 143 -4.97 -8.09 -22.17
N ILE A 144 -4.17 -8.94 -21.54
CA ILE A 144 -4.55 -9.59 -20.28
C ILE A 144 -4.49 -8.61 -19.12
N GLY A 145 -3.49 -7.72 -19.12
CA GLY A 145 -3.32 -6.69 -18.11
C GLY A 145 -4.14 -5.44 -18.40
N ILE A 146 -3.81 -4.35 -17.69
CA ILE A 146 -4.48 -3.07 -17.88
C ILE A 146 -3.96 -2.43 -19.17
N VAL A 147 -4.89 -2.09 -20.06
CA VAL A 147 -4.60 -1.34 -21.27
C VAL A 147 -4.86 0.14 -20.97
N PRO A 148 -3.81 0.99 -20.96
CA PRO A 148 -3.98 2.41 -20.68
C PRO A 148 -4.91 3.08 -21.69
N TRP A 149 -5.72 4.01 -21.22
CA TRP A 149 -6.53 4.83 -22.10
C TRP A 149 -5.65 5.72 -22.98
N ASN A 150 -6.08 5.93 -24.23
CA ASN A 150 -5.48 6.94 -25.08
C ASN A 150 -5.95 8.36 -24.68
N ALA A 151 -5.38 9.38 -25.32
CA ALA A 151 -5.69 10.77 -25.01
C ALA A 151 -7.17 11.10 -25.16
N GLN A 152 -7.85 10.56 -26.20
CA GLN A 152 -9.27 10.81 -26.42
C GLN A 152 -10.13 10.19 -25.32
N GLN A 153 -9.80 8.98 -24.88
CA GLN A 153 -10.54 8.30 -23.81
C GLN A 153 -10.40 9.05 -22.49
N LYS A 154 -9.18 9.52 -22.18
CA LYS A 154 -8.92 10.35 -20.99
C LYS A 154 -9.71 11.66 -21.04
N ALA A 155 -9.70 12.35 -22.20
CA ALA A 155 -10.41 13.60 -22.36
C ALA A 155 -11.92 13.43 -22.18
N ARG A 156 -12.51 12.37 -22.75
CA ARG A 156 -13.94 12.08 -22.59
C ARG A 156 -14.33 11.80 -21.15
N PHE A 157 -13.48 11.10 -20.42
CA PHE A 157 -13.70 10.84 -19.00
C PHE A 157 -13.71 12.13 -18.19
N GLU A 158 -12.70 12.99 -18.41
CA GLU A 158 -12.59 14.28 -17.72
C GLU A 158 -13.79 15.19 -18.02
N GLU A 159 -14.23 15.26 -19.27
CA GLU A 159 -15.42 16.02 -19.65
C GLU A 159 -16.66 15.58 -18.89
N ARG A 160 -16.84 14.27 -18.73
CA ARG A 160 -17.97 13.73 -17.96
C ARG A 160 -17.90 14.10 -16.50
N LEU A 161 -16.71 14.14 -15.90
CA LEU A 161 -16.53 14.57 -14.51
C LEU A 161 -16.89 16.04 -14.33
N ILE A 162 -16.44 16.91 -15.25
CA ILE A 162 -16.75 18.34 -15.23
C ILE A 162 -18.26 18.56 -15.36
N GLY A 163 -18.91 17.84 -16.26
CA GLY A 163 -20.35 17.95 -16.47
C GLY A 163 -21.21 17.50 -15.29
N ARG A 164 -20.64 16.81 -14.30
CA ARG A 164 -21.32 16.37 -13.08
C ARG A 164 -21.08 17.30 -11.89
N ALA A 165 -20.16 18.23 -12.03
CA ALA A 165 -19.77 19.11 -10.93
C ALA A 165 -20.85 20.17 -10.64
#